data_aa882d36ef5dd76ad55770b79dd324a0
#
_entry.id   aa882d36ef5dd76ad55770b79dd324a0
#
_cell.length_a   1.000
_cell.length_b   1.000
_cell.length_c   1.000
_cell.angle_alpha   90.00
_cell.angle_beta   90.00
_cell.angle_gamma   90.00
#
_symmetry.space_group_name_H-M   'P 1'
#
loop_
_entity.id
_entity.type
_entity.pdbx_description
1 polymer ?
#
loop_
_entity_poly.entity_id
_entity_poly.type
_entity_poly.pdbx_seq_one_letter_code
_entity_poly.pdbx_strand_id
1 'polypeptide(L)'
;MKKLLTFLLVSMLLVFCALPAGAATRWELGAAEREKLDTFFSNFAEARIGSFVVNNEIPMETFVQFGVQHNLINRNYDLVNLDINHSGVKKEAVEAAVYKYFGQRINAVSTSQYKLENGLFAVLKLGGESVRFAQIEDWNSTGKDAWVGIVNVYSASSGFTSVHGTPEEWKREDPQDIPELVARFMFTVTRSPSDADRYVLVDWLEMR
;
A
#
# COMPACT_ATOMS: atom_id res chain seq x y z
N MET A 1 -27.72 44.12 4.01
CA MET A 1 -27.69 42.71 4.43
C MET A 1 -26.66 41.87 3.64
N LYS A 2 -26.51 42.01 2.29
CA LYS A 2 -25.52 41.22 1.52
C LYS A 2 -24.04 41.45 1.91
N LYS A 3 -23.65 42.67 2.30
CA LYS A 3 -22.27 42.99 2.72
C LYS A 3 -21.87 42.41 4.09
N LEU A 4 -22.84 42.23 5.01
CA LEU A 4 -22.59 41.62 6.31
C LEU A 4 -22.35 40.11 6.22
N LEU A 5 -23.04 39.45 5.26
CA LEU A 5 -22.91 38.02 5.02
C LEU A 5 -21.52 37.67 4.41
N THR A 6 -21.01 38.54 3.54
CA THR A 6 -19.69 38.36 2.93
C THR A 6 -18.56 38.51 3.95
N PHE A 7 -18.70 39.41 4.92
CA PHE A 7 -17.71 39.58 6.00
C PHE A 7 -17.70 38.38 6.97
N LEU A 8 -18.87 37.80 7.25
CA LEU A 8 -18.96 36.59 8.10
C LEU A 8 -18.34 35.36 7.41
N LEU A 9 -18.51 35.23 6.09
CA LEU A 9 -17.91 34.09 5.32
C LEU A 9 -16.38 34.19 5.22
N VAL A 10 -15.84 35.42 5.07
CA VAL A 10 -14.40 35.65 5.03
C VAL A 10 -13.76 35.46 6.41
N SER A 11 -14.41 35.84 7.48
CA SER A 11 -13.91 35.60 8.85
C SER A 11 -13.98 34.13 9.25
N MET A 12 -14.94 33.37 8.73
CA MET A 12 -15.01 31.90 8.95
C MET A 12 -13.94 31.15 8.20
N LEU A 13 -13.52 31.62 7.00
CA LEU A 13 -12.42 31.03 6.24
C LEU A 13 -11.04 31.28 6.89
N LEU A 14 -10.86 32.42 7.58
CA LEU A 14 -9.62 32.76 8.27
C LEU A 14 -9.43 32.01 9.60
N VAL A 15 -10.51 31.56 10.23
CA VAL A 15 -10.44 30.75 11.47
C VAL A 15 -10.01 29.31 11.16
N PHE A 16 -10.27 28.79 9.95
CA PHE A 16 -9.78 27.46 9.53
C PHE A 16 -8.27 27.41 9.27
N CYS A 17 -7.61 28.54 9.01
CA CYS A 17 -6.17 28.62 8.82
C CYS A 17 -5.36 28.73 10.12
N ALA A 18 -6.03 28.86 11.27
CA ALA A 18 -5.39 29.03 12.58
C ALA A 18 -5.54 27.83 13.53
N LEU A 19 -5.88 26.65 13.00
CA LEU A 19 -5.62 25.44 13.77
C LEU A 19 -4.09 25.31 13.88
N PRO A 20 -3.55 25.23 15.12
CA PRO A 20 -2.15 24.94 15.26
C PRO A 20 -1.90 23.64 14.49
N ALA A 21 -1.13 23.72 13.42
CA ALA A 21 -0.54 22.52 12.83
C ALA A 21 0.23 21.91 13.99
N GLY A 22 -0.35 20.89 14.62
CA GLY A 22 0.36 20.09 15.60
C GLY A 22 1.63 19.66 14.88
N ALA A 23 2.78 20.16 15.33
CA ALA A 23 4.04 19.89 14.70
C ALA A 23 4.14 18.35 14.60
N ALA A 24 4.11 17.82 13.39
CA ALA A 24 4.26 16.39 13.18
C ALA A 24 5.59 16.01 13.84
N THR A 25 5.52 15.17 14.86
CA THR A 25 6.72 14.75 15.56
C THR A 25 7.40 13.72 14.67
N ARG A 26 8.55 14.06 14.12
CA ARG A 26 9.36 13.10 13.38
C ARG A 26 9.82 12.01 14.33
N TRP A 27 9.31 10.81 14.11
CA TRP A 27 9.71 9.64 14.88
C TRP A 27 10.87 8.96 14.17
N GLU A 28 11.98 8.77 14.89
CA GLU A 28 13.04 7.91 14.39
C GLU A 28 12.59 6.46 14.53
N LEU A 29 12.32 5.83 13.39
CA LEU A 29 12.03 4.39 13.34
C LEU A 29 13.30 3.61 13.65
N GLY A 30 13.23 2.71 14.62
CA GLY A 30 14.26 1.69 14.81
C GLY A 30 14.37 0.79 13.58
N ALA A 31 15.57 0.21 13.33
CA ALA A 31 15.83 -0.61 12.15
C ALA A 31 14.78 -1.72 11.96
N ALA A 32 14.46 -2.48 13.00
CA ALA A 32 13.50 -3.58 12.93
C ALA A 32 12.07 -3.12 12.59
N GLU A 33 11.64 -1.94 13.10
CA GLU A 33 10.31 -1.40 12.78
C GLU A 33 10.29 -0.85 11.35
N ARG A 34 11.40 -0.27 10.88
CA ARG A 34 11.56 0.16 9.49
C ARG A 34 11.42 -1.03 8.53
N GLU A 35 12.15 -2.12 8.73
CA GLU A 35 12.07 -3.33 7.90
C GLU A 35 10.65 -3.92 7.87
N LYS A 36 9.97 -3.95 9.02
CA LYS A 36 8.57 -4.39 9.12
C LYS A 36 7.63 -3.52 8.29
N LEU A 37 7.81 -2.21 8.32
CA LEU A 37 7.01 -1.27 7.56
C LEU A 37 7.36 -1.28 6.07
N ASP A 38 8.64 -1.39 5.72
CA ASP A 38 9.08 -1.56 4.33
C ASP A 38 8.45 -2.83 3.72
N THR A 39 8.42 -3.94 4.48
CA THR A 39 7.72 -5.17 4.08
C THR A 39 6.21 -4.94 3.95
N PHE A 40 5.59 -4.19 4.88
CA PHE A 40 4.18 -3.86 4.80
C PHE A 40 3.84 -3.08 3.52
N PHE A 41 4.60 -2.03 3.20
CA PHE A 41 4.39 -1.22 2.01
C PHE A 41 4.77 -1.94 0.71
N SER A 42 5.74 -2.85 0.75
CA SER A 42 6.12 -3.68 -0.40
C SER A 42 4.94 -4.51 -0.93
N ASN A 43 4.04 -4.98 -0.06
CA ASN A 43 2.84 -5.70 -0.52
C ASN A 43 1.96 -4.85 -1.45
N PHE A 44 1.88 -3.54 -1.25
CA PHE A 44 1.12 -2.63 -2.12
C PHE A 44 1.88 -2.31 -3.41
N ALA A 45 3.20 -2.15 -3.33
CA ALA A 45 4.07 -1.95 -4.48
C ALA A 45 4.05 -3.16 -5.43
N GLU A 46 4.14 -4.38 -4.88
CA GLU A 46 4.04 -5.65 -5.61
C GLU A 46 2.68 -5.80 -6.29
N ALA A 47 1.60 -5.46 -5.59
CA ALA A 47 0.25 -5.53 -6.13
C ALA A 47 -0.04 -4.45 -7.19
N ARG A 48 0.84 -3.46 -7.36
CA ARG A 48 0.74 -2.36 -8.33
C ARG A 48 -0.61 -1.64 -8.27
N ILE A 49 -1.13 -1.43 -7.06
CA ILE A 49 -2.42 -0.73 -6.90
C ILE A 49 -2.26 0.76 -7.19
N GLY A 50 -3.30 1.34 -7.80
CA GLY A 50 -3.36 2.78 -8.05
C GLY A 50 -3.63 3.60 -6.79
N SER A 51 -3.57 4.93 -6.94
CA SER A 51 -3.84 5.88 -5.87
C SER A 51 -5.28 5.82 -5.38
N PHE A 52 -5.47 5.97 -4.07
CA PHE A 52 -6.77 6.15 -3.44
C PHE A 52 -6.67 6.98 -2.16
N VAL A 53 -7.80 7.53 -1.72
CA VAL A 53 -7.99 8.21 -0.43
C VAL A 53 -9.25 7.69 0.23
N VAL A 54 -9.21 7.52 1.53
CA VAL A 54 -10.32 6.91 2.30
C VAL A 54 -11.63 7.70 2.26
N ASN A 55 -11.56 9.00 2.05
CA ASN A 55 -12.76 9.84 1.90
C ASN A 55 -13.51 9.60 0.59
N ASN A 56 -12.86 8.91 -0.37
CA ASN A 56 -13.48 8.38 -1.57
C ASN A 56 -13.58 6.86 -1.38
N GLU A 57 -14.70 6.28 -1.73
CA GLU A 57 -14.87 4.83 -1.67
C GLU A 57 -13.78 4.15 -2.51
N ILE A 58 -12.97 3.29 -1.86
CA ILE A 58 -11.94 2.52 -2.57
C ILE A 58 -12.65 1.55 -3.53
N PRO A 59 -12.36 1.58 -4.83
CA PRO A 59 -13.00 0.70 -5.79
C PRO A 59 -12.80 -0.77 -5.44
N MET A 60 -13.85 -1.58 -5.59
CA MET A 60 -13.76 -3.05 -5.40
C MET A 60 -12.64 -3.67 -6.24
N GLU A 61 -12.39 -3.12 -7.42
CA GLU A 61 -11.30 -3.54 -8.31
C GLU A 61 -9.92 -3.41 -7.66
N THR A 62 -9.67 -2.32 -6.92
CA THR A 62 -8.42 -2.11 -6.15
C THR A 62 -8.25 -3.17 -5.07
N PHE A 63 -9.30 -3.48 -4.33
CA PHE A 63 -9.27 -4.52 -3.31
C PHE A 63 -9.02 -5.90 -3.90
N VAL A 64 -9.73 -6.26 -4.97
CA VAL A 64 -9.57 -7.56 -5.64
C VAL A 64 -8.17 -7.67 -6.24
N GLN A 65 -7.69 -6.63 -6.94
CA GLN A 65 -6.33 -6.59 -7.47
C GLN A 65 -5.29 -6.81 -6.38
N PHE A 66 -5.37 -6.06 -5.28
CA PHE A 66 -4.46 -6.24 -4.15
C PHE A 66 -4.52 -7.66 -3.60
N GLY A 67 -5.72 -8.15 -3.27
CA GLY A 67 -5.88 -9.47 -2.65
C GLY A 67 -5.41 -10.61 -3.54
N VAL A 68 -5.68 -10.54 -4.85
CA VAL A 68 -5.23 -11.55 -5.82
C VAL A 68 -3.70 -11.51 -5.93
N GLN A 69 -3.09 -10.35 -6.18
CA GLN A 69 -1.65 -10.21 -6.35
C GLN A 69 -0.88 -10.57 -5.09
N HIS A 70 -1.34 -10.11 -3.92
CA HIS A 70 -0.72 -10.46 -2.64
C HIS A 70 -0.66 -11.98 -2.42
N ASN A 71 -1.75 -12.70 -2.67
CA ASN A 71 -1.75 -14.16 -2.52
C ASN A 71 -0.91 -14.85 -3.58
N LEU A 72 -0.93 -14.36 -4.82
CA LEU A 72 -0.13 -14.92 -5.91
C LEU A 72 1.38 -14.84 -5.62
N ILE A 73 1.84 -13.71 -5.08
CA ILE A 73 3.26 -13.43 -4.82
C ILE A 73 3.70 -14.03 -3.48
N ASN A 74 2.94 -13.75 -2.40
CA ASN A 74 3.40 -14.01 -1.04
C ASN A 74 2.84 -15.29 -0.42
N ARG A 75 1.86 -15.96 -1.08
CA ARG A 75 1.21 -17.18 -0.60
C ARG A 75 1.05 -18.23 -1.69
N ASN A 76 2.02 -18.35 -2.55
CA ASN A 76 1.97 -19.26 -3.69
C ASN A 76 1.70 -20.73 -3.33
N TYR A 77 2.04 -21.16 -2.11
CA TYR A 77 1.78 -22.49 -1.59
C TYR A 77 0.28 -22.78 -1.28
N ASP A 78 -0.54 -21.72 -1.15
CA ASP A 78 -1.99 -21.83 -0.90
C ASP A 78 -2.82 -21.81 -2.21
N LEU A 79 -2.17 -21.64 -3.35
CA LEU A 79 -2.84 -21.55 -4.65
C LEU A 79 -3.38 -22.91 -5.11
N VAL A 80 -4.54 -22.88 -5.76
CA VAL A 80 -5.12 -24.06 -6.40
C VAL A 80 -4.51 -24.20 -7.80
N ASN A 81 -3.95 -25.35 -8.12
CA ASN A 81 -3.47 -25.61 -9.48
C ASN A 81 -4.67 -25.85 -10.40
N LEU A 82 -4.89 -24.98 -11.39
CA LEU A 82 -5.98 -25.11 -12.35
C LEU A 82 -5.52 -25.86 -13.62
N ASP A 83 -4.40 -25.44 -14.19
CA ASP A 83 -3.78 -26.09 -15.36
C ASP A 83 -2.28 -25.76 -15.41
N ILE A 84 -1.61 -26.08 -16.56
CA ILE A 84 -0.17 -25.84 -16.72
C ILE A 84 0.21 -24.35 -16.61
N ASN A 85 -0.68 -23.45 -17.01
CA ASN A 85 -0.43 -22.00 -17.09
C ASN A 85 -1.15 -21.21 -16.00
N HIS A 86 -2.16 -21.78 -15.34
CA HIS A 86 -3.02 -21.04 -14.42
C HIS A 86 -3.03 -21.62 -13.02
N SER A 87 -3.11 -20.70 -12.06
CA SER A 87 -3.42 -20.97 -10.65
C SER A 87 -4.72 -20.28 -10.26
N GLY A 88 -5.38 -20.81 -9.24
CA GLY A 88 -6.57 -20.22 -8.65
C GLY A 88 -6.28 -19.62 -7.29
N VAL A 89 -6.63 -18.37 -7.10
CA VAL A 89 -6.62 -17.71 -5.79
C VAL A 89 -8.01 -17.81 -5.19
N LYS A 90 -8.13 -18.35 -3.98
CA LYS A 90 -9.42 -18.50 -3.29
C LYS A 90 -10.00 -17.14 -2.94
N LYS A 91 -11.32 -16.97 -3.14
CA LYS A 91 -12.07 -15.76 -2.76
C LYS A 91 -11.81 -15.37 -1.32
N GLU A 92 -11.89 -16.33 -0.39
CA GLU A 92 -11.70 -16.10 1.04
C GLU A 92 -10.27 -15.61 1.36
N ALA A 93 -9.27 -16.06 0.60
CA ALA A 93 -7.89 -15.59 0.76
C ALA A 93 -7.74 -14.13 0.30
N VAL A 94 -8.42 -13.72 -0.78
CA VAL A 94 -8.50 -12.33 -1.23
C VAL A 94 -9.15 -11.45 -0.16
N GLU A 95 -10.29 -11.85 0.37
CA GLU A 95 -11.03 -11.14 1.42
C GLU A 95 -10.21 -11.01 2.72
N ALA A 96 -9.51 -12.09 3.10
CA ALA A 96 -8.64 -12.10 4.27
C ALA A 96 -7.44 -11.15 4.11
N ALA A 97 -6.83 -11.09 2.92
CA ALA A 97 -5.75 -10.15 2.62
C ALA A 97 -6.25 -8.69 2.71
N VAL A 98 -7.40 -8.39 2.12
CA VAL A 98 -7.99 -7.05 2.20
C VAL A 98 -8.29 -6.66 3.65
N TYR A 99 -8.90 -7.54 4.43
CA TYR A 99 -9.14 -7.26 5.84
C TYR A 99 -7.85 -7.02 6.62
N LYS A 100 -6.81 -7.81 6.36
CA LYS A 100 -5.51 -7.68 7.02
C LYS A 100 -4.85 -6.34 6.75
N TYR A 101 -4.86 -5.85 5.50
CA TYR A 101 -4.06 -4.70 5.07
C TYR A 101 -4.84 -3.39 4.99
N PHE A 102 -6.16 -3.43 4.81
CA PHE A 102 -7.03 -2.24 4.74
C PHE A 102 -8.01 -2.14 5.92
N GLY A 103 -8.12 -3.17 6.76
CA GLY A 103 -9.08 -3.19 7.86
C GLY A 103 -10.54 -3.30 7.41
N GLN A 104 -10.80 -3.53 6.12
CA GLN A 104 -12.15 -3.54 5.53
C GLN A 104 -12.59 -4.97 5.19
N ARG A 105 -13.83 -5.29 5.54
CA ARG A 105 -14.49 -6.53 5.12
C ARG A 105 -15.19 -6.29 3.80
N ILE A 106 -14.85 -7.09 2.80
CA ILE A 106 -15.47 -7.04 1.47
C ILE A 106 -16.15 -8.37 1.17
N ASN A 107 -17.05 -8.34 0.16
CA ASN A 107 -17.52 -9.52 -0.54
C ASN A 107 -16.92 -9.45 -1.95
N ALA A 108 -15.79 -10.11 -2.16
CA ALA A 108 -15.06 -10.03 -3.42
C ALA A 108 -15.89 -10.60 -4.57
N VAL A 109 -15.90 -9.88 -5.68
CA VAL A 109 -16.64 -10.19 -6.91
C VAL A 109 -15.72 -10.14 -8.12
N SER A 110 -16.18 -10.60 -9.27
CA SER A 110 -15.46 -10.41 -10.53
C SER A 110 -15.25 -8.93 -10.81
N THR A 111 -14.09 -8.61 -11.36
CA THR A 111 -13.72 -7.25 -11.82
C THR A 111 -13.44 -7.28 -13.32
N SER A 112 -13.04 -6.15 -13.88
CA SER A 112 -12.64 -6.10 -15.29
C SER A 112 -11.40 -6.96 -15.56
N GLN A 113 -10.51 -7.08 -14.57
CA GLN A 113 -9.22 -7.76 -14.67
C GLN A 113 -9.24 -9.20 -14.16
N TYR A 114 -10.07 -9.50 -13.17
CA TYR A 114 -10.12 -10.82 -12.53
C TYR A 114 -11.53 -11.39 -12.51
N LYS A 115 -11.70 -12.56 -13.14
CA LYS A 115 -12.97 -13.30 -13.07
C LYS A 115 -13.01 -14.22 -11.86
N LEU A 116 -14.10 -14.16 -11.13
CA LEU A 116 -14.43 -15.09 -10.05
C LEU A 116 -15.34 -16.19 -10.56
N GLU A 117 -14.86 -17.42 -10.57
CA GLU A 117 -15.64 -18.60 -10.97
C GLU A 117 -15.43 -19.71 -9.93
N ASN A 118 -16.51 -20.31 -9.47
CA ASN A 118 -16.50 -21.39 -8.46
C ASN A 118 -15.66 -21.07 -7.21
N GLY A 119 -15.69 -19.80 -6.75
CA GLY A 119 -14.94 -19.35 -5.58
C GLY A 119 -13.44 -19.11 -5.81
N LEU A 120 -12.98 -19.14 -7.06
CA LEU A 120 -11.58 -18.96 -7.44
C LEU A 120 -11.41 -17.80 -8.44
N PHE A 121 -10.37 -17.01 -8.25
CA PHE A 121 -9.85 -16.07 -9.23
C PHE A 121 -8.75 -16.77 -10.03
N ALA A 122 -9.00 -17.02 -11.32
CA ALA A 122 -8.00 -17.61 -12.21
C ALA A 122 -6.93 -16.56 -12.58
N VAL A 123 -5.66 -16.91 -12.41
CA VAL A 123 -4.50 -16.05 -12.69
C VAL A 123 -3.42 -16.83 -13.43
N LEU A 124 -2.65 -16.14 -14.27
CA LEU A 124 -1.45 -16.73 -14.87
C LEU A 124 -0.42 -17.02 -13.78
N LYS A 125 0.28 -18.14 -13.89
CA LYS A 125 1.41 -18.45 -13.01
C LYS A 125 2.52 -17.44 -13.26
N LEU A 126 3.08 -16.90 -12.16
CA LEU A 126 4.21 -15.98 -12.23
C LEU A 126 5.49 -16.72 -12.68
N GLY A 127 6.37 -16.02 -13.39
CA GLY A 127 7.67 -16.52 -13.76
C GLY A 127 8.59 -15.44 -14.32
N GLY A 128 9.72 -15.23 -13.65
CA GLY A 128 10.78 -14.32 -14.14
C GLY A 128 10.46 -12.83 -14.13
N GLU A 129 9.46 -12.42 -13.34
CA GLU A 129 9.05 -11.03 -13.26
C GLU A 129 10.00 -10.20 -12.38
N SER A 130 10.08 -8.89 -12.67
CA SER A 130 10.83 -7.96 -11.84
C SER A 130 10.25 -7.90 -10.43
N VAL A 131 11.13 -7.84 -9.44
CA VAL A 131 10.76 -7.61 -8.04
C VAL A 131 10.39 -6.14 -7.86
N ARG A 132 9.28 -5.86 -7.18
CA ARG A 132 8.95 -4.53 -6.70
C ARG A 132 8.96 -4.53 -5.19
N PHE A 133 9.52 -3.49 -4.60
CA PHE A 133 9.53 -3.31 -3.16
C PHE A 133 9.44 -1.83 -2.79
N ALA A 134 9.12 -1.56 -1.54
CA ALA A 134 8.98 -0.20 -1.03
C ALA A 134 9.90 0.03 0.16
N GLN A 135 10.40 1.25 0.29
CA GLN A 135 11.16 1.71 1.46
C GLN A 135 10.62 3.04 1.95
N ILE A 136 10.47 3.16 3.26
CA ILE A 136 10.03 4.41 3.89
C ILE A 136 11.12 5.47 3.74
N GLU A 137 10.72 6.61 3.17
CA GLU A 137 11.55 7.82 3.13
C GLU A 137 11.23 8.73 4.31
N ASP A 138 9.95 8.92 4.63
CA ASP A 138 9.50 9.80 5.70
C ASP A 138 8.36 9.16 6.51
N TRP A 139 8.33 9.45 7.83
CA TRP A 139 7.38 8.86 8.77
C TRP A 139 7.07 9.83 9.89
N ASN A 140 5.83 10.28 10.00
CA ASN A 140 5.41 11.29 10.94
C ASN A 140 4.11 10.88 11.63
N SER A 141 4.06 11.01 12.96
CA SER A 141 2.80 10.83 13.71
C SER A 141 1.91 12.04 13.51
N THR A 142 0.63 11.79 13.24
CA THR A 142 -0.41 12.83 13.14
C THR A 142 -1.25 12.92 14.41
N GLY A 143 -0.92 12.12 15.42
CA GLY A 143 -1.65 12.01 16.67
C GLY A 143 -1.89 10.56 17.06
N LYS A 144 -3.00 10.29 17.72
CA LYS A 144 -3.30 8.98 18.28
C LYS A 144 -3.49 7.93 17.18
N ASP A 145 -2.57 6.95 17.16
CA ASP A 145 -2.66 5.75 16.32
C ASP A 145 -2.74 5.98 14.81
N ALA A 146 -2.23 7.14 14.32
CA ALA A 146 -2.19 7.46 12.91
C ALA A 146 -0.85 8.07 12.50
N TRP A 147 -0.37 7.70 11.31
CA TRP A 147 0.89 8.16 10.74
C TRP A 147 0.73 8.48 9.26
N VAL A 148 1.50 9.46 8.84
CA VAL A 148 1.64 9.86 7.43
C VAL A 148 3.10 9.87 7.05
N GLY A 149 3.40 9.70 5.79
CA GLY A 149 4.78 9.75 5.31
C GLY A 149 4.89 9.51 3.83
N ILE A 150 6.11 9.22 3.42
CA ILE A 150 6.48 8.97 2.03
C ILE A 150 7.19 7.63 1.94
N VAL A 151 6.85 6.86 0.92
CA VAL A 151 7.58 5.66 0.53
C VAL A 151 8.09 5.79 -0.90
N ASN A 152 9.29 5.29 -1.12
CA ASN A 152 9.87 5.08 -2.43
C ASN A 152 9.57 3.66 -2.88
N VAL A 153 9.11 3.49 -4.12
CA VAL A 153 8.89 2.19 -4.74
C VAL A 153 9.98 1.95 -5.76
N TYR A 154 10.67 0.83 -5.60
CA TYR A 154 11.75 0.40 -6.47
C TYR A 154 11.34 -0.80 -7.31
N SER A 155 11.98 -0.96 -8.46
CA SER A 155 11.93 -2.15 -9.30
C SER A 155 13.33 -2.68 -9.51
N ALA A 156 13.51 -3.99 -9.37
CA ALA A 156 14.78 -4.67 -9.57
C ALA A 156 14.58 -5.91 -10.45
N SER A 157 15.67 -6.57 -10.81
CA SER A 157 15.64 -7.81 -11.57
C SER A 157 14.93 -8.93 -10.81
N SER A 158 14.54 -9.96 -11.54
CA SER A 158 14.03 -11.21 -10.94
C SER A 158 15.10 -11.86 -10.06
N GLY A 159 14.72 -12.11 -8.79
CA GLY A 159 15.65 -12.73 -7.82
C GLY A 159 16.44 -11.73 -6.97
N PHE A 160 16.26 -10.43 -7.12
CA PHE A 160 16.84 -9.45 -6.24
C PHE A 160 16.37 -9.66 -4.78
N THR A 161 17.31 -9.67 -3.82
CA THR A 161 17.04 -10.00 -2.41
C THR A 161 17.39 -8.90 -1.42
N SER A 162 18.25 -7.94 -1.79
CA SER A 162 18.72 -6.87 -0.89
C SER A 162 17.71 -5.71 -0.76
N VAL A 163 16.41 -6.04 -0.59
CA VAL A 163 15.29 -5.09 -0.59
C VAL A 163 15.32 -4.08 0.57
N HIS A 164 16.07 -4.35 1.63
CA HIS A 164 16.26 -3.45 2.77
C HIS A 164 17.60 -2.69 2.73
N GLY A 165 18.41 -2.92 1.69
CA GLY A 165 19.67 -2.23 1.48
C GLY A 165 19.49 -0.75 1.08
N THR A 166 20.56 -0.01 1.16
CA THR A 166 20.63 1.38 0.68
C THR A 166 21.12 1.45 -0.77
N PRO A 167 20.88 2.54 -1.50
CA PRO A 167 21.41 2.72 -2.85
C PRO A 167 22.94 2.58 -2.94
N GLU A 168 23.67 2.97 -1.89
CA GLU A 168 25.12 2.81 -1.80
C GLU A 168 25.53 1.34 -1.63
N GLU A 169 24.76 0.57 -0.86
CA GLU A 169 24.97 -0.87 -0.68
C GLU A 169 24.68 -1.62 -1.96
N TRP A 170 23.58 -1.31 -2.65
CA TRP A 170 23.23 -1.94 -3.94
C TRP A 170 24.34 -1.74 -4.99
N LYS A 171 24.83 -0.50 -5.13
CA LYS A 171 25.94 -0.20 -6.04
C LYS A 171 27.22 -0.97 -5.73
N ARG A 172 27.47 -1.24 -4.43
CA ARG A 172 28.65 -1.99 -4.00
C ARG A 172 28.49 -3.49 -4.22
N GLU A 173 27.27 -4.03 -3.99
CA GLU A 173 26.96 -5.46 -4.10
C GLU A 173 26.90 -5.90 -5.57
N ASP A 174 26.08 -5.23 -6.37
CA ASP A 174 25.98 -5.48 -7.82
C ASP A 174 25.73 -4.18 -8.60
N PRO A 175 26.78 -3.58 -9.20
CA PRO A 175 26.64 -2.36 -9.99
C PRO A 175 25.77 -2.52 -11.25
N GLN A 176 25.45 -3.76 -11.67
CA GLN A 176 24.65 -4.05 -12.87
C GLN A 176 23.17 -4.30 -12.55
N ASP A 177 22.84 -4.53 -11.28
CA ASP A 177 21.46 -4.77 -10.82
C ASP A 177 21.07 -3.78 -9.71
N ILE A 178 21.21 -2.48 -9.99
CA ILE A 178 20.79 -1.42 -9.07
C ILE A 178 19.29 -1.21 -9.21
N PRO A 179 18.49 -1.34 -8.12
CA PRO A 179 17.07 -1.05 -8.17
C PRO A 179 16.76 0.36 -8.69
N GLU A 180 15.81 0.46 -9.60
CA GLU A 180 15.32 1.72 -10.16
C GLU A 180 14.16 2.26 -9.32
N LEU A 181 14.22 3.55 -8.95
CA LEU A 181 13.10 4.25 -8.34
C LEU A 181 12.01 4.47 -9.41
N VAL A 182 10.87 3.76 -9.28
CA VAL A 182 9.79 3.79 -10.29
C VAL A 182 8.58 4.59 -9.87
N ALA A 183 8.39 4.85 -8.57
CA ALA A 183 7.31 5.69 -8.07
C ALA A 183 7.59 6.15 -6.64
N ARG A 184 6.90 7.20 -6.21
CA ARG A 184 6.85 7.68 -4.82
C ARG A 184 5.40 7.83 -4.42
N PHE A 185 5.07 7.42 -3.21
CA PHE A 185 3.72 7.54 -2.69
C PHE A 185 3.71 8.25 -1.34
N MET A 186 2.77 9.15 -1.17
CA MET A 186 2.36 9.63 0.15
C MET A 186 1.32 8.65 0.70
N PHE A 187 1.45 8.31 1.97
CA PHE A 187 0.55 7.36 2.64
C PHE A 187 -0.02 7.92 3.93
N THR A 188 -1.17 7.37 4.32
CA THR A 188 -1.70 7.41 5.67
C THR A 188 -1.93 5.97 6.14
N VAL A 189 -1.47 5.66 7.35
CA VAL A 189 -1.76 4.39 8.02
C VAL A 189 -2.29 4.63 9.42
N THR A 190 -3.09 3.67 9.90
CA THR A 190 -3.56 3.63 11.29
C THR A 190 -3.29 2.26 11.90
N ARG A 191 -3.41 2.15 13.24
CA ARG A 191 -3.44 0.83 13.88
C ARG A 191 -4.71 0.09 13.46
N SER A 192 -4.58 -1.23 13.27
CA SER A 192 -5.75 -2.06 13.00
C SER A 192 -6.70 -2.06 14.19
N PRO A 193 -8.02 -1.88 13.98
CA PRO A 193 -8.99 -1.96 15.07
C PRO A 193 -9.06 -3.33 15.76
N SER A 194 -8.63 -4.38 15.08
CA SER A 194 -8.67 -5.76 15.58
C SER A 194 -7.33 -6.27 16.10
N ASP A 195 -6.23 -5.55 15.89
CA ASP A 195 -4.88 -5.98 16.27
C ASP A 195 -3.95 -4.75 16.35
N ALA A 196 -3.66 -4.33 17.58
CA ALA A 196 -2.85 -3.14 17.85
C ALA A 196 -1.40 -3.23 17.33
N ASP A 197 -0.91 -4.43 17.03
CA ASP A 197 0.44 -4.65 16.49
C ASP A 197 0.50 -4.54 14.96
N ARG A 198 -0.67 -4.38 14.31
CA ARG A 198 -0.77 -4.27 12.86
C ARG A 198 -1.15 -2.86 12.40
N TYR A 199 -0.66 -2.51 11.23
CA TYR A 199 -1.08 -1.32 10.49
C TYR A 199 -2.12 -1.67 9.43
N VAL A 200 -2.99 -0.70 9.13
CA VAL A 200 -3.88 -0.72 7.97
C VAL A 200 -3.66 0.53 7.14
N LEU A 201 -3.66 0.37 5.82
CA LEU A 201 -3.49 1.46 4.88
C LEU A 201 -4.82 2.20 4.69
N VAL A 202 -4.77 3.53 4.83
CA VAL A 202 -5.91 4.43 4.72
C VAL A 202 -5.85 5.22 3.41
N ASP A 203 -4.70 5.85 3.13
CA ASP A 203 -4.49 6.60 1.90
C ASP A 203 -3.20 6.13 1.22
N TRP A 204 -3.22 6.17 -0.12
CA TRP A 204 -2.11 5.81 -0.98
C TRP A 204 -2.12 6.69 -2.22
N LEU A 205 -1.26 7.70 -2.27
CA LEU A 205 -1.28 8.75 -3.29
C LEU A 205 0.06 8.82 -4.00
N GLU A 206 0.07 8.50 -5.29
CA GLU A 206 1.25 8.66 -6.12
C GLU A 206 1.62 10.13 -6.27
N MET A 207 2.88 10.43 -5.99
CA MET A 207 3.47 11.76 -6.14
C MET A 207 4.01 11.90 -7.58
N ARG A 208 3.63 12.99 -8.23
CA ARG A 208 4.10 13.35 -9.58
C ARG A 208 5.32 14.23 -9.52
#